data_042775e0816167149326caf25df8a77c
#
_entry.id   042775e0816167149326caf25df8a77c
#
_cell.length_a   1.000
_cell.length_b   1.000
_cell.length_c   1.000
_cell.angle_alpha   90.00
_cell.angle_beta   90.00
_cell.angle_gamma   90.00
#
_symmetry.space_group_name_H-M   'P 1'
#
loop_
_entity.id
_entity.type
_entity.pdbx_description
1 polymer ?
#
loop_
_entity_poly.entity_id
_entity_poly.type
_entity_poly.pdbx_seq_one_letter_code
_entity_poly.pdbx_strand_id
1 'polypeptide(L)'
;MAIGILDFNRIKEILAGSVPDEELFAEADRIRRDHYGDAVYLRGLIEFTNHCRNNCYYCGIRRDNTNLGRYRLDQETILECCREGYGLGFRTFVLQGGEDPYFAGAEGDERLCEIVSAIHRQYPDCAVTLSVGERPRGSYQKLYDAGARRYLLRHEAASEDLYGILHPSEMRLANRKKCLYDLKEIGYQVGAGLMVGAPGQTLEHLIQDLQFMQDLQPDMIGIGPYLPHKDTPFGRSRFVRAQDMPKEQKLQLTLRLLALLRIMFPYALIPSTTALGTIDPRGRQMGLKAGANVVMPNLTPVRWRDQYAIYDNKLALGAEAAQGRILLEEQVAEAGYRVVTDIGDVKR
;
A
#
# COMPACT_ATOMS: atom_id res chain seq x y z
N MET A 1 21.24 -11.41 -19.37
CA MET A 1 20.80 -10.66 -20.58
C MET A 1 20.01 -9.44 -20.09
N ALA A 2 20.26 -8.26 -20.62
CA ALA A 2 19.45 -7.10 -20.26
C ALA A 2 18.01 -7.36 -20.75
N ILE A 3 17.02 -7.07 -19.91
CA ILE A 3 15.57 -7.27 -20.23
C ILE A 3 15.14 -6.47 -21.46
N GLY A 4 16.04 -5.66 -22.04
CA GLY A 4 15.80 -4.85 -23.23
C GLY A 4 15.00 -3.60 -22.92
N ILE A 5 14.65 -2.83 -23.95
CA ILE A 5 13.75 -1.69 -23.82
C ILE A 5 12.36 -2.22 -23.43
N LEU A 6 11.82 -1.74 -22.32
CA LEU A 6 10.48 -2.09 -21.85
C LEU A 6 9.44 -1.25 -22.60
N ASP A 7 9.03 -1.69 -23.77
CA ASP A 7 7.76 -1.27 -24.35
C ASP A 7 6.60 -2.10 -23.80
N PHE A 8 5.37 -1.66 -24.02
CA PHE A 8 4.20 -2.33 -23.47
C PHE A 8 3.94 -3.73 -24.05
N ASN A 9 4.43 -4.06 -25.25
CA ASN A 9 4.34 -5.40 -25.80
C ASN A 9 5.31 -6.32 -25.05
N ARG A 10 6.53 -5.85 -24.81
CA ARG A 10 7.50 -6.60 -23.99
C ARG A 10 7.03 -6.81 -22.56
N ILE A 11 6.38 -5.82 -21.97
CA ILE A 11 5.76 -5.95 -20.64
C ILE A 11 4.66 -7.03 -20.65
N LYS A 12 3.79 -7.08 -21.66
CA LYS A 12 2.78 -8.14 -21.80
C LYS A 12 3.41 -9.53 -21.88
N GLU A 13 4.46 -9.69 -22.68
CA GLU A 13 5.20 -10.94 -22.79
C GLU A 13 5.78 -11.38 -21.44
N ILE A 14 6.41 -10.45 -20.70
CA ILE A 14 6.98 -10.73 -19.37
C ILE A 14 5.87 -11.14 -18.40
N LEU A 15 4.75 -10.43 -18.36
CA LEU A 15 3.62 -10.79 -17.51
C LEU A 15 3.02 -12.15 -17.88
N ALA A 16 3.01 -12.50 -19.15
CA ALA A 16 2.58 -13.82 -19.64
C ALA A 16 3.61 -14.95 -19.37
N GLY A 17 4.83 -14.62 -18.90
CA GLY A 17 5.84 -15.60 -18.50
C GLY A 17 6.84 -15.97 -19.58
N SER A 18 7.05 -15.13 -20.60
CA SER A 18 8.05 -15.35 -21.65
C SER A 18 9.51 -15.15 -21.17
N VAL A 19 9.69 -14.54 -20.00
CA VAL A 19 11.00 -14.38 -19.34
C VAL A 19 11.01 -15.25 -18.09
N PRO A 20 12.07 -16.02 -17.83
CA PRO A 20 12.22 -16.74 -16.57
C PRO A 20 12.16 -15.79 -15.37
N ASP A 21 11.39 -16.16 -14.35
CA ASP A 21 11.21 -15.32 -13.15
C ASP A 21 12.54 -15.00 -12.46
N GLU A 22 13.48 -15.95 -12.45
CA GLU A 22 14.81 -15.78 -11.85
C GLU A 22 15.60 -14.65 -12.53
N GLU A 23 15.55 -14.55 -13.86
CA GLU A 23 16.22 -13.49 -14.62
C GLU A 23 15.56 -12.12 -14.36
N LEU A 24 14.22 -12.09 -14.34
CA LEU A 24 13.45 -10.88 -14.08
C LEU A 24 13.71 -10.33 -12.66
N PHE A 25 13.69 -11.21 -11.67
CA PHE A 25 13.89 -10.82 -10.27
C PHE A 25 15.36 -10.43 -10.01
N ALA A 26 16.33 -11.11 -10.62
CA ALA A 26 17.74 -10.74 -10.53
C ALA A 26 17.99 -9.33 -11.08
N GLU A 27 17.38 -8.96 -12.21
CA GLU A 27 17.52 -7.62 -12.77
C GLU A 27 16.85 -6.56 -11.90
N ALA A 28 15.65 -6.84 -11.36
CA ALA A 28 14.97 -5.95 -10.44
C ALA A 28 15.78 -5.76 -9.14
N ASP A 29 16.36 -6.82 -8.59
CA ASP A 29 17.22 -6.71 -7.39
C ASP A 29 18.52 -5.95 -7.68
N ARG A 30 19.13 -6.15 -8.84
CA ARG A 30 20.30 -5.37 -9.26
C ARG A 30 19.98 -3.88 -9.28
N ILE A 31 18.89 -3.47 -9.95
CA ILE A 31 18.46 -2.05 -10.02
C ILE A 31 18.14 -1.51 -8.62
N ARG A 32 17.46 -2.31 -7.79
CA ARG A 32 17.17 -1.94 -6.41
C ARG A 32 18.45 -1.71 -5.61
N ARG A 33 19.47 -2.58 -5.75
CA ARG A 33 20.76 -2.46 -5.05
C ARG A 33 21.58 -1.27 -5.53
N ASP A 34 21.50 -0.96 -6.81
CA ASP A 34 22.20 0.22 -7.37
C ASP A 34 21.70 1.53 -6.73
N HIS A 35 20.42 1.61 -6.34
CA HIS A 35 19.82 2.82 -5.78
C HIS A 35 19.75 2.82 -4.24
N TYR A 36 19.51 1.66 -3.63
CA TYR A 36 19.21 1.54 -2.20
C TYR A 36 20.17 0.61 -1.43
N GLY A 37 21.12 -0.02 -2.11
CA GLY A 37 22.00 -1.02 -1.49
C GLY A 37 21.21 -2.22 -0.98
N ASP A 38 21.53 -2.68 0.21
CA ASP A 38 20.83 -3.75 0.94
C ASP A 38 19.76 -3.22 1.91
N ALA A 39 19.51 -1.91 1.92
CA ALA A 39 18.60 -1.27 2.88
C ALA A 39 17.14 -1.64 2.64
N VAL A 40 16.43 -1.98 3.72
CA VAL A 40 14.97 -2.11 3.77
C VAL A 40 14.43 -1.14 4.82
N TYR A 41 13.53 -0.26 4.39
CA TYR A 41 12.96 0.79 5.22
C TYR A 41 11.74 0.29 5.98
N LEU A 42 11.66 0.66 7.26
CA LEU A 42 10.50 0.40 8.12
C LEU A 42 9.51 1.54 8.05
N ARG A 43 8.22 1.19 7.89
CA ARG A 43 7.12 2.14 8.03
C ARG A 43 6.15 1.63 9.08
N GLY A 44 6.03 2.34 10.18
CA GLY A 44 5.10 2.01 11.26
C GLY A 44 3.67 2.28 10.82
N LEU A 45 2.91 1.22 10.59
CA LEU A 45 1.50 1.32 10.16
C LEU A 45 0.61 1.49 11.39
N ILE A 46 -0.19 2.54 11.42
CA ILE A 46 -1.21 2.81 12.43
C ILE A 46 -2.57 2.87 11.72
N GLU A 47 -3.34 1.81 11.87
CA GLU A 47 -4.71 1.69 11.35
C GLU A 47 -5.64 2.38 12.34
N PHE A 48 -5.78 3.71 12.24
CA PHE A 48 -6.39 4.52 13.30
C PHE A 48 -7.91 4.61 13.25
N THR A 49 -8.53 4.25 12.12
CA THR A 49 -9.99 4.15 11.99
C THR A 49 -10.39 3.13 10.92
N ASN A 50 -11.40 2.32 11.21
CA ASN A 50 -12.00 1.41 10.23
C ASN A 50 -13.38 1.88 9.73
N HIS A 51 -13.80 3.11 10.08
CA HIS A 51 -14.96 3.74 9.47
C HIS A 51 -14.66 4.13 8.03
N CYS A 52 -15.60 3.89 7.13
CA CYS A 52 -15.48 4.29 5.72
C CYS A 52 -16.86 4.66 5.17
N ARG A 53 -16.95 5.78 4.44
CA ARG A 53 -18.16 6.18 3.71
C ARG A 53 -18.36 5.41 2.41
N ASN A 54 -17.29 4.85 1.87
CA ASN A 54 -17.30 4.14 0.60
C ASN A 54 -17.77 2.70 0.73
N ASN A 55 -18.26 2.15 -0.38
CA ASN A 55 -18.87 0.85 -0.42
C ASN A 55 -18.22 -0.10 -1.44
N CYS A 56 -16.89 0.00 -1.58
CA CYS A 56 -16.09 -0.82 -2.52
C CYS A 56 -16.45 -2.30 -2.41
N TYR A 57 -16.58 -2.99 -3.53
CA TYR A 57 -17.12 -4.35 -3.58
C TYR A 57 -16.18 -5.44 -3.06
N TYR A 58 -14.93 -5.09 -2.82
CA TYR A 58 -13.85 -5.99 -2.36
C TYR A 58 -13.42 -5.76 -0.90
N CYS A 59 -13.75 -4.61 -0.30
CA CYS A 59 -13.13 -4.15 0.94
C CYS A 59 -13.95 -4.53 2.19
N GLY A 60 -13.32 -5.22 3.14
CA GLY A 60 -13.98 -5.65 4.38
C GLY A 60 -14.43 -4.51 5.30
N ILE A 61 -13.76 -3.33 5.26
CA ILE A 61 -14.18 -2.15 6.06
C ILE A 61 -15.19 -1.26 5.32
N ARG A 62 -15.77 -1.73 4.21
CA ARG A 62 -16.81 -1.00 3.47
C ARG A 62 -17.96 -0.57 4.38
N ARG A 63 -18.65 0.54 4.00
CA ARG A 63 -19.76 1.14 4.78
C ARG A 63 -20.81 0.13 5.20
N ASP A 64 -21.27 -0.68 4.27
CA ASP A 64 -22.40 -1.60 4.48
C ASP A 64 -21.99 -2.94 5.11
N ASN A 65 -20.73 -3.11 5.54
CA ASN A 65 -20.37 -4.26 6.35
C ASN A 65 -20.76 -4.01 7.81
N THR A 66 -21.86 -4.62 8.22
CA THR A 66 -22.42 -4.54 9.58
C THR A 66 -21.86 -5.61 10.53
N ASN A 67 -21.05 -6.56 10.02
CA ASN A 67 -20.46 -7.63 10.81
C ASN A 67 -19.10 -7.23 11.41
N LEU A 68 -18.76 -5.94 11.34
CA LEU A 68 -17.47 -5.42 11.78
C LEU A 68 -17.67 -4.43 12.94
N GLY A 69 -16.99 -4.64 14.05
CA GLY A 69 -16.85 -3.63 15.10
C GLY A 69 -16.15 -2.39 14.57
N ARG A 70 -16.78 -1.21 14.72
CA ARG A 70 -16.20 0.06 14.25
C ARG A 70 -15.43 0.75 15.38
N TYR A 71 -14.25 1.29 15.07
CA TYR A 71 -13.43 2.01 16.02
C TYR A 71 -12.75 3.24 15.40
N ARG A 72 -12.36 4.15 16.26
CA ARG A 72 -11.41 5.24 16.00
C ARG A 72 -10.44 5.28 17.16
N LEU A 73 -9.16 5.38 16.88
CA LEU A 73 -8.17 5.69 17.89
C LEU A 73 -8.22 7.21 18.15
N ASP A 74 -8.13 7.58 19.41
CA ASP A 74 -7.92 8.97 19.79
C ASP A 74 -6.47 9.40 19.55
N GLN A 75 -6.22 10.69 19.64
CA GLN A 75 -4.90 11.26 19.39
C GLN A 75 -3.85 10.70 20.39
N GLU A 76 -4.21 10.49 21.63
CA GLU A 76 -3.30 9.98 22.65
C GLU A 76 -2.82 8.56 22.29
N THR A 77 -3.74 7.67 21.92
CA THR A 77 -3.41 6.31 21.47
C THR A 77 -2.53 6.33 20.20
N ILE A 78 -2.80 7.23 19.25
CA ILE A 78 -1.96 7.38 18.04
C ILE A 78 -0.54 7.82 18.42
N LEU A 79 -0.40 8.80 19.32
CA LEU A 79 0.90 9.26 19.80
C LEU A 79 1.64 8.19 20.61
N GLU A 80 0.94 7.34 21.37
CA GLU A 80 1.53 6.16 22.02
C GLU A 80 2.10 5.18 20.99
N CYS A 81 1.36 4.86 19.92
CA CYS A 81 1.88 4.04 18.83
C CYS A 81 3.14 4.64 18.20
N CYS A 82 3.16 5.98 18.01
CA CYS A 82 4.34 6.68 17.49
C CYS A 82 5.52 6.61 18.48
N ARG A 83 5.28 6.78 19.77
CA ARG A 83 6.30 6.69 20.84
C ARG A 83 6.95 5.32 20.86
N GLU A 84 6.13 4.26 20.87
CA GLU A 84 6.62 2.88 20.83
C GLU A 84 7.42 2.62 19.55
N GLY A 85 6.86 2.99 18.40
CA GLY A 85 7.53 2.85 17.11
C GLY A 85 8.86 3.61 17.04
N TYR A 86 8.91 4.85 17.54
CA TYR A 86 10.15 5.64 17.58
C TYR A 86 11.24 4.98 18.39
N GLY A 87 10.89 4.47 19.58
CA GLY A 87 11.79 3.70 20.45
C GLY A 87 12.31 2.43 19.79
N LEU A 88 11.52 1.82 18.92
CA LEU A 88 11.88 0.66 18.10
C LEU A 88 12.64 1.04 16.81
N GLY A 89 12.97 2.30 16.59
CA GLY A 89 13.77 2.77 15.44
C GLY A 89 12.96 3.07 14.17
N PHE A 90 11.64 3.14 14.23
CA PHE A 90 10.85 3.64 13.11
C PHE A 90 11.06 5.15 12.93
N ARG A 91 11.18 5.58 11.68
CA ARG A 91 11.31 7.01 11.29
C ARG A 91 10.25 7.43 10.26
N THR A 92 9.26 6.58 10.05
CA THR A 92 8.06 6.89 9.24
C THR A 92 6.84 6.29 9.91
N PHE A 93 5.82 7.10 10.12
CA PHE A 93 4.51 6.68 10.60
C PHE A 93 3.47 6.82 9.49
N VAL A 94 2.71 5.76 9.25
CA VAL A 94 1.65 5.72 8.25
C VAL A 94 0.31 5.69 8.97
N LEU A 95 -0.43 6.79 8.91
CA LEU A 95 -1.81 6.85 9.38
C LEU A 95 -2.73 6.34 8.28
N GLN A 96 -3.27 5.16 8.48
CA GLN A 96 -4.16 4.51 7.52
C GLN A 96 -5.56 4.37 8.09
N GLY A 97 -6.56 4.69 7.27
CA GLY A 97 -7.97 4.54 7.62
C GLY A 97 -8.85 4.36 6.40
N GLY A 98 -10.12 4.06 6.62
CA GLY A 98 -11.14 4.29 5.60
C GLY A 98 -11.36 5.80 5.39
N GLU A 99 -12.17 6.15 4.38
CA GLU A 99 -12.66 7.52 4.23
C GLU A 99 -13.72 7.81 5.30
N ASP A 100 -13.25 8.09 6.50
CA ASP A 100 -14.09 8.28 7.68
C ASP A 100 -14.77 9.66 7.65
N PRO A 101 -16.13 9.72 7.70
CA PRO A 101 -16.85 10.99 7.75
C PRO A 101 -16.47 11.90 8.92
N TYR A 102 -15.99 11.34 10.04
CA TYR A 102 -15.55 12.12 11.21
C TYR A 102 -14.34 13.01 10.89
N PHE A 103 -13.50 12.59 9.95
CA PHE A 103 -12.35 13.35 9.48
C PHE A 103 -12.61 14.08 8.15
N ALA A 104 -13.87 14.24 7.74
CA ALA A 104 -14.25 14.94 6.51
C ALA A 104 -14.73 16.39 6.80
N GLY A 105 -14.62 17.26 5.78
CA GLY A 105 -15.01 18.67 5.89
C GLY A 105 -14.05 19.50 6.75
N ALA A 106 -14.40 20.76 7.02
CA ALA A 106 -13.50 21.71 7.67
C ALA A 106 -13.07 21.25 9.08
N GLU A 107 -14.01 20.85 9.92
CA GLU A 107 -13.72 20.34 11.26
C GLU A 107 -12.94 19.01 11.23
N GLY A 108 -13.25 18.13 10.26
CA GLY A 108 -12.52 16.90 10.11
C GLY A 108 -11.09 17.11 9.63
N ASP A 109 -10.85 18.12 8.78
CA ASP A 109 -9.51 18.55 8.39
C ASP A 109 -8.73 19.06 9.61
N GLU A 110 -9.34 19.89 10.46
CA GLU A 110 -8.72 20.42 11.68
C GLU A 110 -8.29 19.30 12.62
N ARG A 111 -9.18 18.33 12.92
CA ARG A 111 -8.86 17.16 13.76
C ARG A 111 -7.67 16.37 13.22
N LEU A 112 -7.63 16.13 11.90
CA LEU A 112 -6.54 15.38 11.30
C LEU A 112 -5.24 16.18 11.26
N CYS A 113 -5.32 17.50 11.03
CA CYS A 113 -4.17 18.42 11.10
C CYS A 113 -3.58 18.47 12.52
N GLU A 114 -4.41 18.48 13.57
CA GLU A 114 -3.96 18.43 14.97
C GLU A 114 -3.14 17.15 15.24
N ILE A 115 -3.63 15.98 14.81
CA ILE A 115 -2.91 14.72 14.95
C ILE A 115 -1.57 14.77 14.20
N VAL A 116 -1.57 15.18 12.92
CA VAL A 116 -0.36 15.27 12.09
C VAL A 116 0.66 16.23 12.72
N SER A 117 0.20 17.43 13.14
CA SER A 117 1.06 18.44 13.76
C SER A 117 1.63 17.95 15.10
N ALA A 118 0.85 17.22 15.89
CA ALA A 118 1.31 16.66 17.16
C ALA A 118 2.45 15.64 16.93
N ILE A 119 2.29 14.75 15.94
CA ILE A 119 3.32 13.78 15.56
C ILE A 119 4.58 14.51 15.07
N HIS A 120 4.41 15.48 14.15
CA HIS A 120 5.53 16.22 13.57
C HIS A 120 6.31 17.04 14.62
N ARG A 121 5.62 17.66 15.58
CA ARG A 121 6.30 18.38 16.68
C ARG A 121 7.07 17.46 17.63
N GLN A 122 6.51 16.27 17.90
CA GLN A 122 7.12 15.34 18.85
C GLN A 122 8.28 14.55 18.21
N TYR A 123 8.20 14.29 16.90
CA TYR A 123 9.17 13.50 16.14
C TYR A 123 9.55 14.21 14.83
N PRO A 124 10.31 15.33 14.90
CA PRO A 124 10.62 16.16 13.72
C PRO A 124 11.55 15.47 12.72
N ASP A 125 12.25 14.42 13.15
CA ASP A 125 13.09 13.54 12.32
C ASP A 125 12.31 12.36 11.70
N CYS A 126 10.98 12.36 11.82
CA CYS A 126 10.11 11.34 11.24
C CYS A 126 9.23 11.89 10.11
N ALA A 127 8.93 11.03 9.13
CA ALA A 127 7.93 11.33 8.11
C ALA A 127 6.54 10.85 8.53
N VAL A 128 5.53 11.70 8.32
CA VAL A 128 4.13 11.32 8.41
C VAL A 128 3.60 11.04 7.01
N THR A 129 3.11 9.82 6.81
CA THR A 129 2.42 9.38 5.60
C THR A 129 0.93 9.23 5.89
N LEU A 130 0.07 9.79 5.04
CA LEU A 130 -1.38 9.62 5.14
C LEU A 130 -1.89 8.64 4.09
N SER A 131 -2.85 7.81 4.48
CA SER A 131 -3.62 6.94 3.59
C SER A 131 -5.07 6.93 4.06
N VAL A 132 -5.79 8.03 3.77
CA VAL A 132 -7.14 8.32 4.27
C VAL A 132 -8.13 8.64 3.14
N GLY A 133 -7.86 8.14 1.95
CA GLY A 133 -8.74 8.20 0.79
C GLY A 133 -8.76 9.54 0.07
N GLU A 134 -9.86 9.80 -0.66
CA GLU A 134 -10.03 10.98 -1.49
C GLU A 134 -10.49 12.19 -0.66
N ARG A 135 -9.86 13.34 -0.92
CA ARG A 135 -10.18 14.61 -0.24
C ARG A 135 -10.14 15.78 -1.25
N PRO A 136 -10.81 16.90 -0.96
CA PRO A 136 -10.62 18.12 -1.74
C PRO A 136 -9.15 18.61 -1.68
N ARG A 137 -8.68 19.25 -2.76
CA ARG A 137 -7.30 19.79 -2.84
C ARG A 137 -6.94 20.69 -1.64
N GLY A 138 -7.87 21.53 -1.19
CA GLY A 138 -7.64 22.39 -0.02
C GLY A 138 -7.41 21.61 1.28
N SER A 139 -8.04 20.43 1.43
CA SER A 139 -7.79 19.52 2.55
C SER A 139 -6.38 18.94 2.47
N TYR A 140 -5.93 18.49 1.29
CA TYR A 140 -4.56 18.01 1.09
C TYR A 140 -3.53 19.09 1.43
N GLN A 141 -3.77 20.35 1.01
CA GLN A 141 -2.88 21.48 1.32
C GLN A 141 -2.74 21.68 2.83
N LYS A 142 -3.86 21.74 3.57
CA LYS A 142 -3.84 21.89 5.04
C LYS A 142 -3.04 20.78 5.72
N LEU A 143 -3.24 19.54 5.30
CA LEU A 143 -2.52 18.38 5.85
C LEU A 143 -1.01 18.42 5.53
N TYR A 144 -0.65 18.92 4.35
CA TYR A 144 0.75 19.16 3.98
C TYR A 144 1.37 20.23 4.88
N ASP A 145 0.68 21.34 5.07
CA ASP A 145 1.13 22.44 5.92
C ASP A 145 1.23 22.03 7.40
N ALA A 146 0.39 21.09 7.84
CA ALA A 146 0.45 20.48 9.17
C ALA A 146 1.64 19.53 9.39
N GLY A 147 2.37 19.11 8.31
CA GLY A 147 3.58 18.30 8.40
C GLY A 147 3.53 16.95 7.69
N ALA A 148 2.40 16.54 7.10
CA ALA A 148 2.36 15.34 6.28
C ALA A 148 3.14 15.58 4.98
N ARG A 149 4.09 14.69 4.66
CA ARG A 149 4.94 14.83 3.47
C ARG A 149 4.70 13.73 2.45
N ARG A 150 3.98 12.68 2.82
CA ARG A 150 3.70 11.54 1.96
C ARG A 150 2.22 11.21 2.01
N TYR A 151 1.68 10.81 0.86
CA TYR A 151 0.29 10.40 0.76
C TYR A 151 0.17 9.16 -0.13
N LEU A 152 -0.43 8.09 0.38
CA LEU A 152 -0.73 6.88 -0.39
C LEU A 152 -2.21 6.86 -0.75
N LEU A 153 -2.51 6.90 -2.04
CA LEU A 153 -3.84 6.76 -2.60
C LEU A 153 -3.79 5.78 -3.78
N ARG A 154 -4.09 4.50 -3.52
CA ARG A 154 -4.12 3.51 -4.59
C ARG A 154 -5.21 3.85 -5.58
N HIS A 155 -4.90 3.83 -6.88
CA HIS A 155 -5.89 4.04 -7.93
C HIS A 155 -6.77 2.79 -8.15
N GLU A 156 -6.31 1.62 -7.75
CA GLU A 156 -6.90 0.28 -7.79
C GLU A 156 -7.14 -0.27 -9.21
N ALA A 157 -7.53 0.56 -10.16
CA ALA A 157 -7.60 0.30 -11.59
C ALA A 157 -7.53 1.63 -12.35
N ALA A 158 -6.76 1.69 -13.44
CA ALA A 158 -6.63 2.87 -14.29
C ALA A 158 -7.62 2.89 -15.47
N SER A 159 -8.38 1.81 -15.68
CA SER A 159 -9.44 1.68 -16.67
C SER A 159 -10.83 1.91 -16.08
N GLU A 160 -11.72 2.58 -16.79
CA GLU A 160 -13.08 2.88 -16.30
C GLU A 160 -13.92 1.63 -16.13
N ASP A 161 -13.79 0.64 -17.01
CA ASP A 161 -14.53 -0.62 -16.97
C ASP A 161 -14.16 -1.45 -15.74
N LEU A 162 -12.86 -1.68 -15.47
CA LEU A 162 -12.44 -2.39 -14.27
C LEU A 162 -12.72 -1.59 -13.01
N TYR A 163 -12.52 -0.27 -13.02
CA TYR A 163 -12.84 0.57 -11.86
C TYR A 163 -14.31 0.47 -11.49
N GLY A 164 -15.22 0.47 -12.49
CA GLY A 164 -16.66 0.28 -12.29
C GLY A 164 -17.05 -1.13 -11.80
N ILE A 165 -16.25 -2.17 -12.12
CA ILE A 165 -16.43 -3.51 -11.54
C ILE A 165 -16.08 -3.52 -10.04
N LEU A 166 -15.02 -2.79 -9.65
CA LEU A 166 -14.49 -2.77 -8.28
C LEU A 166 -15.28 -1.85 -7.33
N HIS A 167 -15.90 -0.80 -7.86
CA HIS A 167 -16.46 0.29 -7.06
C HIS A 167 -17.91 0.59 -7.42
N PRO A 168 -18.70 1.12 -6.46
CA PRO A 168 -20.04 1.58 -6.74
C PRO A 168 -20.01 2.83 -7.64
N SER A 169 -21.13 3.10 -8.33
CA SER A 169 -21.24 4.11 -9.39
C SER A 169 -21.01 5.56 -8.94
N GLU A 170 -21.16 5.84 -7.64
CA GLU A 170 -20.85 7.14 -7.05
C GLU A 170 -19.34 7.43 -6.95
N MET A 171 -18.49 6.41 -7.01
CA MET A 171 -17.04 6.56 -7.06
C MET A 171 -16.57 6.65 -8.53
N ARG A 172 -15.79 7.68 -8.82
CA ARG A 172 -15.35 7.95 -10.21
C ARG A 172 -13.83 7.90 -10.33
N LEU A 173 -13.35 7.14 -11.31
CA LEU A 173 -11.93 7.04 -11.61
C LEU A 173 -11.30 8.40 -11.90
N ALA A 174 -11.99 9.27 -12.64
CA ALA A 174 -11.51 10.61 -12.94
C ALA A 174 -11.22 11.43 -11.67
N ASN A 175 -12.06 11.32 -10.64
CA ASN A 175 -11.80 11.99 -9.35
C ASN A 175 -10.60 11.37 -8.62
N ARG A 176 -10.46 10.02 -8.64
CA ARG A 176 -9.31 9.33 -8.06
C ARG A 176 -7.99 9.78 -8.71
N LYS A 177 -7.95 9.84 -10.04
CA LYS A 177 -6.79 10.34 -10.79
C LYS A 177 -6.51 11.81 -10.49
N LYS A 178 -7.55 12.65 -10.46
CA LYS A 178 -7.42 14.07 -10.09
C LYS A 178 -6.79 14.24 -8.71
N CYS A 179 -7.24 13.49 -7.70
CA CYS A 179 -6.67 13.53 -6.36
C CYS A 179 -5.16 13.22 -6.35
N LEU A 180 -4.72 12.24 -7.13
CA LEU A 180 -3.30 11.90 -7.25
C LEU A 180 -2.46 13.02 -7.86
N TYR A 181 -2.98 13.69 -8.91
CA TYR A 181 -2.31 14.85 -9.49
C TYR A 181 -2.33 16.07 -8.55
N ASP A 182 -3.45 16.33 -7.86
CA ASP A 182 -3.53 17.40 -6.84
C ASP A 182 -2.46 17.20 -5.74
N LEU A 183 -2.29 15.96 -5.25
CA LEU A 183 -1.26 15.63 -4.26
C LEU A 183 0.16 15.91 -4.80
N LYS A 184 0.42 15.54 -6.06
CA LYS A 184 1.72 15.76 -6.69
C LYS A 184 2.03 17.25 -6.87
N GLU A 185 1.06 18.03 -7.32
CA GLU A 185 1.19 19.48 -7.50
C GLU A 185 1.41 20.24 -6.17
N ILE A 186 0.87 19.73 -5.06
CA ILE A 186 1.11 20.28 -3.71
C ILE A 186 2.55 19.99 -3.25
N GLY A 187 3.18 18.93 -3.75
CA GLY A 187 4.54 18.55 -3.41
C GLY A 187 4.67 17.34 -2.48
N TYR A 188 3.62 16.54 -2.33
CA TYR A 188 3.73 15.27 -1.64
C TYR A 188 4.63 14.28 -2.38
N GLN A 189 5.34 13.44 -1.64
CA GLN A 189 5.76 12.14 -2.17
C GLN A 189 4.51 11.28 -2.34
N VAL A 190 4.11 11.08 -3.60
CA VAL A 190 2.82 10.46 -3.93
C VAL A 190 2.95 8.96 -4.06
N GLY A 191 2.05 8.24 -3.41
CA GLY A 191 1.91 6.80 -3.56
C GLY A 191 0.68 6.44 -4.37
N ALA A 192 0.88 5.60 -5.39
CA ALA A 192 -0.19 4.98 -6.19
C ALA A 192 -0.14 3.44 -6.05
N GLY A 193 -1.02 2.74 -6.74
CA GLY A 193 -0.98 1.28 -6.78
C GLY A 193 -2.32 0.64 -7.11
N LEU A 194 -2.31 -0.68 -7.19
CA LEU A 194 -3.44 -1.49 -7.63
C LEU A 194 -3.52 -2.83 -6.89
N MET A 195 -4.66 -3.51 -7.01
CA MET A 195 -4.79 -4.92 -6.65
C MET A 195 -4.41 -5.80 -7.86
N VAL A 196 -3.75 -6.91 -7.60
CA VAL A 196 -3.34 -7.88 -8.62
C VAL A 196 -4.23 -9.12 -8.55
N GLY A 197 -4.77 -9.52 -9.69
CA GLY A 197 -5.71 -10.65 -9.78
C GLY A 197 -7.09 -10.33 -9.21
N ALA A 198 -7.51 -9.06 -9.29
CA ALA A 198 -8.86 -8.65 -8.93
C ALA A 198 -9.91 -9.26 -9.89
N PRO A 199 -11.14 -9.50 -9.43
CA PRO A 199 -12.20 -10.01 -10.30
C PRO A 199 -12.39 -9.14 -11.55
N GLY A 200 -12.38 -9.77 -12.72
CA GLY A 200 -12.49 -9.09 -14.02
C GLY A 200 -11.21 -8.46 -14.53
N GLN A 201 -10.11 -8.47 -13.78
CA GLN A 201 -8.83 -7.92 -14.23
C GLN A 201 -8.20 -8.78 -15.33
N THR A 202 -7.74 -8.12 -16.39
CA THR A 202 -7.01 -8.71 -17.52
C THR A 202 -5.58 -8.17 -17.60
N LEU A 203 -4.74 -8.74 -18.45
CA LEU A 203 -3.41 -8.20 -18.72
C LEU A 203 -3.49 -6.79 -19.33
N GLU A 204 -4.52 -6.50 -20.14
CA GLU A 204 -4.71 -5.16 -20.71
C GLU A 204 -4.96 -4.11 -19.62
N HIS A 205 -5.76 -4.45 -18.60
CA HIS A 205 -5.97 -3.57 -17.46
C HIS A 205 -4.66 -3.28 -16.72
N LEU A 206 -3.80 -4.30 -16.53
CA LEU A 206 -2.49 -4.10 -15.90
C LEU A 206 -1.58 -3.19 -16.74
N ILE A 207 -1.63 -3.28 -18.06
CA ILE A 207 -0.89 -2.38 -18.96
C ILE A 207 -1.39 -0.93 -18.78
N GLN A 208 -2.70 -0.71 -18.73
CA GLN A 208 -3.27 0.62 -18.50
C GLN A 208 -2.88 1.18 -17.12
N ASP A 209 -2.80 0.34 -16.10
CA ASP A 209 -2.31 0.70 -14.78
C ASP A 209 -0.83 1.15 -14.83
N LEU A 210 0.01 0.41 -15.55
CA LEU A 210 1.43 0.75 -15.73
C LEU A 210 1.61 2.04 -16.54
N GLN A 211 0.80 2.25 -17.60
CA GLN A 211 0.78 3.50 -18.37
C GLN A 211 0.41 4.69 -17.50
N PHE A 212 -0.67 4.56 -16.71
CA PHE A 212 -1.06 5.61 -15.78
C PHE A 212 0.03 5.92 -14.76
N MET A 213 0.68 4.91 -14.19
CA MET A 213 1.80 5.13 -13.27
C MET A 213 3.00 5.77 -13.96
N GLN A 214 3.25 5.45 -15.24
CA GLN A 214 4.32 6.09 -16.02
C GLN A 214 4.04 7.59 -16.23
N ASP A 215 2.79 7.98 -16.45
CA ASP A 215 2.39 9.38 -16.55
C ASP A 215 2.45 10.09 -15.19
N LEU A 216 1.99 9.44 -14.14
CA LEU A 216 1.95 9.99 -12.78
C LEU A 216 3.34 10.12 -12.16
N GLN A 217 4.29 9.21 -12.48
CA GLN A 217 5.62 9.14 -11.84
C GLN A 217 5.54 9.10 -10.31
N PRO A 218 4.94 8.06 -9.71
CA PRO A 218 4.76 7.98 -8.26
C PRO A 218 6.09 7.76 -7.52
N ASP A 219 6.20 8.30 -6.31
CA ASP A 219 7.33 8.11 -5.41
C ASP A 219 7.22 6.81 -4.61
N MET A 220 6.00 6.34 -4.40
CA MET A 220 5.68 5.10 -3.70
C MET A 220 4.71 4.27 -4.54
N ILE A 221 4.91 2.96 -4.58
CA ILE A 221 4.04 2.06 -5.35
C ILE A 221 3.59 0.89 -4.48
N GLY A 222 2.30 0.87 -4.11
CA GLY A 222 1.72 -0.17 -3.27
C GLY A 222 0.87 -1.14 -4.07
N ILE A 223 1.41 -2.30 -4.43
CA ILE A 223 0.63 -3.38 -5.05
C ILE A 223 0.55 -4.60 -4.14
N GLY A 224 -0.46 -5.42 -4.35
CA GLY A 224 -0.59 -6.70 -3.65
C GLY A 224 -1.69 -7.56 -4.26
N PRO A 225 -1.66 -8.88 -4.01
CA PRO A 225 -2.68 -9.76 -4.53
C PRO A 225 -4.06 -9.41 -3.95
N TYR A 226 -5.09 -9.54 -4.78
CA TYR A 226 -6.47 -9.53 -4.31
C TYR A 226 -6.71 -10.73 -3.40
N LEU A 227 -7.20 -10.45 -2.20
CA LEU A 227 -7.65 -11.44 -1.24
C LEU A 227 -9.11 -11.15 -0.89
N PRO A 228 -10.01 -12.14 -0.98
CA PRO A 228 -11.42 -11.93 -0.71
C PRO A 228 -11.69 -11.65 0.77
N HIS A 229 -12.80 -10.95 1.04
CA HIS A 229 -13.40 -10.86 2.37
C HIS A 229 -14.84 -11.40 2.31
N LYS A 230 -15.17 -12.34 3.18
CA LYS A 230 -16.46 -13.05 3.19
C LYS A 230 -17.70 -12.14 3.26
N ASP A 231 -17.58 -10.98 3.88
CA ASP A 231 -18.68 -10.02 4.07
C ASP A 231 -18.75 -8.93 3.00
N THR A 232 -18.08 -9.12 1.88
CA THR A 232 -18.12 -8.23 0.72
C THR A 232 -18.98 -8.80 -0.41
N PRO A 233 -19.49 -7.98 -1.35
CA PRO A 233 -20.16 -8.48 -2.55
C PRO A 233 -19.33 -9.52 -3.30
N PHE A 234 -18.04 -9.30 -3.47
CA PHE A 234 -17.14 -10.25 -4.14
C PHE A 234 -16.96 -11.54 -3.35
N GLY A 235 -16.76 -11.46 -2.04
CA GLY A 235 -16.61 -12.65 -1.20
C GLY A 235 -17.88 -13.49 -1.07
N ARG A 236 -19.08 -12.87 -1.21
CA ARG A 236 -20.38 -13.57 -1.19
C ARG A 236 -20.77 -14.15 -2.53
N SER A 237 -20.29 -13.60 -3.65
CA SER A 237 -20.66 -14.03 -5.00
C SER A 237 -20.00 -15.36 -5.35
N ARG A 238 -20.84 -16.40 -5.57
CA ARG A 238 -20.35 -17.69 -6.06
C ARG A 238 -19.74 -17.57 -7.46
N PHE A 239 -20.28 -16.69 -8.30
CA PHE A 239 -19.78 -16.43 -9.65
C PHE A 239 -18.38 -15.82 -9.62
N VAL A 240 -18.17 -14.78 -8.81
CA VAL A 240 -16.85 -14.14 -8.66
C VAL A 240 -15.82 -15.13 -8.09
N ARG A 241 -16.19 -15.91 -7.07
CA ARG A 241 -15.29 -16.91 -6.47
C ARG A 241 -14.90 -18.03 -7.44
N ALA A 242 -15.82 -18.42 -8.33
CA ALA A 242 -15.53 -19.45 -9.34
C ALA A 242 -14.53 -18.98 -10.42
N GLN A 243 -14.40 -17.67 -10.60
CA GLN A 243 -13.49 -17.04 -11.55
C GLN A 243 -12.23 -16.47 -10.87
N ASP A 244 -12.10 -16.67 -9.56
CA ASP A 244 -10.96 -16.15 -8.81
C ASP A 244 -9.67 -16.87 -9.23
N MET A 245 -8.65 -16.08 -9.52
CA MET A 245 -7.33 -16.61 -9.92
C MET A 245 -6.74 -17.46 -8.79
N PRO A 246 -6.14 -18.65 -9.08
CA PRO A 246 -5.44 -19.45 -8.08
C PRO A 246 -4.39 -18.64 -7.31
N LYS A 247 -4.21 -18.95 -6.02
CA LYS A 247 -3.29 -18.22 -5.14
C LYS A 247 -1.86 -18.16 -5.67
N GLU A 248 -1.37 -19.26 -6.18
CA GLU A 248 -0.03 -19.41 -6.75
C GLU A 248 0.18 -18.49 -7.96
N GLN A 249 -0.84 -18.41 -8.83
CA GLN A 249 -0.81 -17.53 -9.99
C GLN A 249 -0.87 -16.06 -9.59
N LYS A 250 -1.70 -15.69 -8.59
CA LYS A 250 -1.73 -14.33 -8.05
C LYS A 250 -0.40 -13.92 -7.44
N LEU A 251 0.21 -14.82 -6.67
CA LEU A 251 1.52 -14.60 -6.08
C LEU A 251 2.54 -14.32 -7.17
N GLN A 252 2.65 -15.23 -8.15
CA GLN A 252 3.61 -15.12 -9.25
C GLN A 252 3.40 -13.85 -10.07
N LEU A 253 2.16 -13.52 -10.46
CA LEU A 253 1.83 -12.31 -11.19
C LEU A 253 2.18 -11.05 -10.37
N THR A 254 1.94 -11.06 -9.05
CA THR A 254 2.30 -9.95 -8.17
C THR A 254 3.81 -9.76 -8.11
N LEU A 255 4.59 -10.83 -8.02
CA LEU A 255 6.05 -10.77 -7.98
C LEU A 255 6.63 -10.26 -9.32
N ARG A 256 6.11 -10.72 -10.47
CA ARG A 256 6.49 -10.19 -11.80
C ARG A 256 6.18 -8.70 -11.92
N LEU A 257 5.00 -8.25 -11.46
CA LEU A 257 4.65 -6.84 -11.44
C LEU A 257 5.54 -6.02 -10.52
N LEU A 258 5.92 -6.54 -9.33
CA LEU A 258 6.88 -5.88 -8.45
C LEU A 258 8.22 -5.67 -9.15
N ALA A 259 8.72 -6.69 -9.84
CA ALA A 259 9.98 -6.62 -10.56
C ALA A 259 9.91 -5.63 -11.73
N LEU A 260 8.86 -5.66 -12.53
CA LEU A 260 8.63 -4.69 -13.59
C LEU A 260 8.55 -3.26 -13.06
N LEU A 261 7.81 -3.04 -11.97
CA LEU A 261 7.71 -1.73 -11.34
C LEU A 261 9.05 -1.22 -10.82
N ARG A 262 9.91 -2.10 -10.28
CA ARG A 262 11.28 -1.72 -9.90
C ARG A 262 12.11 -1.31 -11.11
N ILE A 263 11.98 -2.02 -12.22
CA ILE A 263 12.71 -1.72 -13.45
C ILE A 263 12.21 -0.40 -14.07
N MET A 264 10.89 -0.18 -14.09
CA MET A 264 10.27 1.04 -14.63
C MET A 264 10.49 2.27 -13.73
N PHE A 265 10.53 2.08 -12.42
CA PHE A 265 10.64 3.14 -11.40
C PHE A 265 11.77 2.84 -10.43
N PRO A 266 13.04 3.01 -10.87
CA PRO A 266 14.22 2.64 -10.06
C PRO A 266 14.25 3.30 -8.68
N TYR A 267 13.72 4.52 -8.57
CA TYR A 267 13.70 5.32 -7.33
C TYR A 267 12.48 5.10 -6.44
N ALA A 268 11.47 4.36 -6.91
CA ALA A 268 10.24 4.21 -6.14
C ALA A 268 10.44 3.41 -4.86
N LEU A 269 9.72 3.80 -3.83
CA LEU A 269 9.63 3.06 -2.58
C LEU A 269 8.50 2.03 -2.71
N ILE A 270 8.86 0.75 -2.78
CA ILE A 270 7.94 -0.35 -3.09
C ILE A 270 7.86 -1.28 -1.88
N PRO A 271 6.70 -1.40 -1.22
CA PRO A 271 6.54 -2.31 -0.08
C PRO A 271 6.38 -3.77 -0.52
N SER A 272 7.04 -4.67 0.20
CA SER A 272 6.63 -6.06 0.27
C SER A 272 5.45 -6.14 1.25
N THR A 273 4.25 -6.28 0.69
CA THR A 273 3.00 -6.07 1.43
C THR A 273 2.64 -7.22 2.37
N THR A 274 1.81 -6.94 3.37
CA THR A 274 1.24 -7.97 4.26
C THR A 274 0.43 -9.00 3.48
N ALA A 275 -0.22 -8.60 2.37
CA ALA A 275 -0.99 -9.51 1.51
C ALA A 275 -0.12 -10.60 0.87
N LEU A 276 1.13 -10.30 0.51
CA LEU A 276 2.09 -11.32 0.06
C LEU A 276 2.40 -12.34 1.16
N GLY A 277 2.61 -11.89 2.40
CA GLY A 277 2.80 -12.78 3.55
C GLY A 277 1.54 -13.56 3.94
N THR A 278 0.35 -13.06 3.58
CA THR A 278 -0.92 -13.78 3.80
C THR A 278 -1.14 -14.88 2.77
N ILE A 279 -0.72 -14.67 1.53
CA ILE A 279 -0.89 -15.65 0.46
C ILE A 279 0.16 -16.79 0.52
N ASP A 280 1.38 -16.46 0.95
CA ASP A 280 2.49 -17.40 1.16
C ASP A 280 3.33 -16.97 2.38
N PRO A 281 3.70 -17.87 3.29
CA PRO A 281 4.53 -17.53 4.48
C PRO A 281 5.87 -16.87 4.13
N ARG A 282 6.46 -17.17 2.97
CA ARG A 282 7.69 -16.57 2.45
C ARG A 282 7.44 -15.41 1.50
N GLY A 283 6.17 -15.01 1.31
CA GLY A 283 5.78 -13.97 0.33
C GLY A 283 6.47 -12.64 0.54
N ARG A 284 6.82 -12.27 1.79
CA ARG A 284 7.59 -11.06 2.08
C ARG A 284 9.02 -11.13 1.56
N GLN A 285 9.73 -12.23 1.84
CA GLN A 285 11.10 -12.45 1.35
C GLN A 285 11.13 -12.49 -0.19
N MET A 286 10.12 -13.15 -0.79
CA MET A 286 9.97 -13.20 -2.25
C MET A 286 9.75 -11.81 -2.83
N GLY A 287 8.89 -10.98 -2.22
CA GLY A 287 8.65 -9.59 -2.63
C GLY A 287 9.90 -8.72 -2.53
N LEU A 288 10.72 -8.88 -1.48
CA LEU A 288 12.00 -8.19 -1.36
C LEU A 288 12.96 -8.58 -2.48
N LYS A 289 13.08 -9.87 -2.80
CA LYS A 289 13.91 -10.38 -3.91
C LYS A 289 13.39 -9.93 -5.28
N ALA A 290 12.09 -9.71 -5.41
CA ALA A 290 11.48 -9.14 -6.61
C ALA A 290 11.58 -7.60 -6.71
N GLY A 291 12.42 -6.95 -5.89
CA GLY A 291 12.71 -5.51 -6.00
C GLY A 291 12.02 -4.61 -4.99
N ALA A 292 11.22 -5.10 -4.05
CA ALA A 292 10.68 -4.30 -2.96
C ALA A 292 11.80 -3.85 -1.99
N ASN A 293 11.62 -2.69 -1.35
CA ASN A 293 12.59 -2.10 -0.42
C ASN A 293 11.96 -1.49 0.84
N VAL A 294 10.68 -1.75 1.06
CA VAL A 294 9.93 -1.25 2.22
C VAL A 294 9.15 -2.41 2.86
N VAL A 295 9.05 -2.40 4.18
CA VAL A 295 8.14 -3.26 4.94
C VAL A 295 7.35 -2.42 5.94
N MET A 296 6.10 -2.85 6.23
CA MET A 296 5.15 -2.07 7.01
C MET A 296 4.62 -2.87 8.21
N PRO A 297 5.40 -2.95 9.31
CA PRO A 297 4.90 -3.54 10.54
C PRO A 297 3.75 -2.72 11.13
N ASN A 298 2.78 -3.42 11.76
CA ASN A 298 1.61 -2.80 12.34
C ASN A 298 1.88 -2.35 13.78
N LEU A 299 1.79 -1.05 14.04
CA LEU A 299 1.91 -0.43 15.37
C LEU A 299 0.56 -0.24 16.06
N THR A 300 -0.56 -0.47 15.38
CA THR A 300 -1.89 -0.41 15.99
C THR A 300 -1.95 -1.35 17.20
N PRO A 301 -2.52 -0.96 18.35
CA PRO A 301 -2.66 -1.85 19.48
C PRO A 301 -3.39 -3.14 19.10
N VAL A 302 -2.89 -4.29 19.58
CA VAL A 302 -3.34 -5.65 19.18
C VAL A 302 -4.87 -5.79 19.24
N ARG A 303 -5.50 -5.23 20.29
CA ARG A 303 -6.95 -5.27 20.49
C ARG A 303 -7.80 -4.69 19.35
N TRP A 304 -7.20 -3.86 18.47
CA TRP A 304 -7.92 -3.22 17.35
C TRP A 304 -7.58 -3.83 15.99
N ARG A 305 -6.48 -4.59 15.87
CA ARG A 305 -5.97 -5.09 14.57
C ARG A 305 -6.97 -5.99 13.85
N ASP A 306 -7.67 -6.84 14.58
CA ASP A 306 -8.67 -7.76 14.01
C ASP A 306 -9.90 -7.03 13.46
N GLN A 307 -10.15 -5.81 13.94
CA GLN A 307 -11.24 -4.97 13.48
C GLN A 307 -10.89 -4.17 12.21
N TYR A 308 -9.62 -4.15 11.78
CA TYR A 308 -9.20 -3.58 10.51
C TYR A 308 -9.01 -4.67 9.44
N ALA A 309 -10.04 -5.48 9.24
CA ALA A 309 -10.03 -6.60 8.31
C ALA A 309 -10.48 -6.14 6.92
N ILE A 310 -9.54 -5.69 6.08
CA ILE A 310 -9.83 -5.32 4.69
C ILE A 310 -10.01 -6.55 3.78
N TYR A 311 -9.44 -7.70 4.16
CA TYR A 311 -9.62 -9.02 3.57
C TYR A 311 -9.53 -10.11 4.66
N ASP A 312 -10.03 -11.32 4.37
CA ASP A 312 -10.01 -12.45 5.32
C ASP A 312 -8.58 -12.93 5.57
N ASN A 313 -8.34 -13.45 6.78
CA ASN A 313 -7.03 -13.99 7.21
C ASN A 313 -5.87 -13.00 7.05
N LYS A 314 -6.14 -11.70 7.11
CA LYS A 314 -5.08 -10.69 7.14
C LYS A 314 -4.06 -11.08 8.20
N LEU A 315 -2.79 -11.19 7.80
CA LEU A 315 -1.72 -11.57 8.70
C LEU A 315 -1.61 -10.53 9.82
N ALA A 316 -2.33 -10.76 10.91
CA ALA A 316 -2.13 -10.06 12.16
C ALA A 316 -0.97 -10.79 12.82
N LEU A 317 0.23 -10.22 12.78
CA LEU A 317 1.25 -10.62 13.72
C LEU A 317 0.68 -10.25 15.10
N GLY A 318 0.13 -11.22 15.81
CA GLY A 318 -0.42 -11.06 17.16
C GLY A 318 0.66 -10.73 18.21
N ALA A 319 1.89 -10.58 17.75
CA ALA A 319 3.04 -10.14 18.52
C ALA A 319 2.94 -8.62 18.76
N GLU A 320 3.30 -8.17 19.94
CA GLU A 320 3.56 -6.77 20.23
C GLU A 320 4.59 -6.21 19.23
N ALA A 321 4.61 -4.88 19.05
CA ALA A 321 5.42 -4.23 18.01
C ALA A 321 6.91 -4.62 18.07
N ALA A 322 7.46 -4.81 19.28
CA ALA A 322 8.85 -5.22 19.48
C ALA A 322 9.15 -6.64 18.96
N GLN A 323 8.30 -7.63 19.28
CA GLN A 323 8.46 -9.00 18.76
C GLN A 323 8.25 -9.06 17.25
N GLY A 324 7.25 -8.31 16.74
CA GLY A 324 6.98 -8.19 15.32
C GLY A 324 8.18 -7.62 14.54
N ARG A 325 8.94 -6.70 15.16
CA ARG A 325 10.15 -6.14 14.57
C ARG A 325 11.27 -7.18 14.47
N ILE A 326 11.55 -7.93 15.55
CA ILE A 326 12.61 -8.95 15.55
C ILE A 326 12.36 -9.99 14.46
N LEU A 327 11.15 -10.57 14.41
CA LEU A 327 10.77 -11.53 13.38
C LEU A 327 10.91 -10.98 11.96
N LEU A 328 10.61 -9.70 11.79
CA LEU A 328 10.74 -9.04 10.49
C LEU A 328 12.20 -8.82 10.10
N GLU A 329 13.07 -8.44 11.05
CA GLU A 329 14.52 -8.32 10.82
C GLU A 329 15.14 -9.65 10.41
N GLU A 330 14.73 -10.75 11.04
CA GLU A 330 15.13 -12.11 10.65
C GLU A 330 14.70 -12.43 9.22
N GLN A 331 13.43 -12.20 8.87
CA GLN A 331 12.91 -12.43 7.53
C GLN A 331 13.62 -11.58 6.45
N VAL A 332 13.97 -10.34 6.78
CA VAL A 332 14.71 -9.44 5.90
C VAL A 332 16.15 -9.92 5.72
N ALA A 333 16.80 -10.37 6.81
CA ALA A 333 18.16 -10.91 6.76
C ALA A 333 18.23 -12.22 5.97
N GLU A 334 17.27 -13.13 6.14
CA GLU A 334 17.13 -14.36 5.34
C GLU A 334 16.96 -14.08 3.83
N ALA A 335 16.34 -12.95 3.48
CA ALA A 335 16.24 -12.51 2.10
C ALA A 335 17.54 -11.90 1.53
N GLY A 336 18.55 -11.66 2.39
CA GLY A 336 19.85 -11.09 2.00
C GLY A 336 19.89 -9.56 2.03
N TYR A 337 19.07 -8.94 2.92
CA TYR A 337 18.96 -7.50 3.10
C TYR A 337 19.08 -7.12 4.58
N ARG A 338 19.06 -5.83 4.85
CA ARG A 338 19.16 -5.31 6.21
C ARG A 338 18.13 -4.22 6.48
N VAL A 339 17.47 -4.30 7.61
CA VAL A 339 16.59 -3.23 8.11
C VAL A 339 17.44 -2.03 8.52
N VAL A 340 16.99 -0.83 8.15
CA VAL A 340 17.67 0.42 8.50
C VAL A 340 16.75 1.37 9.28
N THR A 341 17.33 2.07 10.26
CA THR A 341 16.69 3.17 10.97
C THR A 341 16.92 4.47 10.19
N ASP A 342 15.99 4.75 9.27
CA ASP A 342 16.07 5.88 8.36
C ASP A 342 14.65 6.31 7.97
N ILE A 343 14.47 7.58 7.63
CA ILE A 343 13.19 8.12 7.17
C ILE A 343 12.75 7.49 5.83
N GLY A 344 13.71 6.99 5.04
CA GLY A 344 13.47 6.29 3.78
C GLY A 344 12.80 7.19 2.75
N ASP A 345 13.41 8.32 2.41
CA ASP A 345 12.96 9.17 1.31
C ASP A 345 13.30 8.57 -0.06
N VAL A 346 12.56 9.00 -1.07
CA VAL A 346 12.85 8.63 -2.45
C VAL A 346 14.20 9.23 -2.86
N LYS A 347 15.07 8.42 -3.48
CA LYS A 347 16.39 8.83 -3.97
C LYS A 347 16.32 9.03 -5.49
N ARG A 348 16.05 10.24 -5.91
CA ARG A 348 16.07 10.64 -7.33
C ARG A 348 17.44 11.11 -7.78
#